data_3af45e09f6b272f10072e924d2fb54c7
#
_entry.id   3af45e09f6b272f10072e924d2fb54c7
#
_cell.length_a   1.000
_cell.length_b   1.000
_cell.length_c   1.000
_cell.angle_alpha   90.00
_cell.angle_beta   90.00
_cell.angle_gamma   90.00
#
_symmetry.space_group_name_H-M   'P 1'
#
loop_
_entity.id
_entity.type
_entity.pdbx_description
1 polymer ?
#
loop_
_entity_poly.entity_id
_entity_poly.type
_entity_poly.pdbx_seq_one_letter_code
_entity_poly.pdbx_strand_id
1 'polypeptide(L)'
;HLRIPMDSQLVRTAKQQPLIVACLPDADETKAVQLEEKGVEVLRIPGIAVNDFSGSSSDSVLKYKDRLLADNLADNNISREVDSDIIEEKQKEVISLPVLMKELGSRKIDGILLEGGGQLNESALQAGIVQRVYCYIAPKIFGGAQAKTPVEGQGLAKAADAWHFTRIGTQEFGQDILLEYERTKEN
;
A
#
# COMPACT_ATOMS: atom_id res chain seq x y z
N HIS A 1 3.17 0.82 12.59
CA HIS A 1 3.02 1.74 13.74
C HIS A 1 1.75 2.57 13.58
N LEU A 2 0.89 2.58 14.58
CA LEU A 2 -0.33 3.40 14.64
C LEU A 2 0.03 4.89 14.84
N ARG A 3 0.38 5.62 13.76
CA ARG A 3 0.82 7.02 13.83
C ARG A 3 -0.30 8.05 13.74
N ILE A 4 -1.56 7.63 13.51
CA ILE A 4 -2.68 8.55 13.43
C ILE A 4 -2.81 9.36 14.76
N PRO A 5 -2.94 10.70 14.70
CA PRO A 5 -3.15 11.50 15.91
C PRO A 5 -4.53 11.22 16.51
N MET A 6 -4.58 11.05 17.84
CA MET A 6 -5.81 10.74 18.57
C MET A 6 -6.85 11.87 18.54
N ASP A 7 -6.42 13.09 18.23
CA ASP A 7 -7.23 14.30 18.12
C ASP A 7 -7.54 14.68 16.66
N SER A 8 -7.13 13.85 15.69
CA SER A 8 -7.44 14.10 14.27
C SER A 8 -8.95 14.09 14.03
N GLN A 9 -9.38 14.82 13.01
CA GLN A 9 -10.81 14.88 12.64
C GLN A 9 -11.35 13.48 12.32
N LEU A 10 -10.58 12.64 11.61
CA LEU A 10 -10.96 11.27 11.28
C LEU A 10 -11.31 10.45 12.54
N VAL A 11 -10.45 10.50 13.57
CA VAL A 11 -10.68 9.79 14.83
C VAL A 11 -11.88 10.38 15.58
N ARG A 12 -12.06 11.71 15.59
CA ARG A 12 -13.20 12.34 16.25
C ARG A 12 -14.55 11.98 15.63
N THR A 13 -14.57 11.75 14.32
CA THR A 13 -15.80 11.43 13.58
C THR A 13 -16.01 9.93 13.35
N ALA A 14 -15.12 9.06 13.86
CA ALA A 14 -15.13 7.62 13.60
C ALA A 14 -16.45 6.91 14.01
N LYS A 15 -17.15 7.42 15.03
CA LYS A 15 -18.48 6.91 15.43
C LYS A 15 -19.60 7.28 14.46
N GLN A 16 -19.39 8.27 13.60
CA GLN A 16 -20.36 8.76 12.62
C GLN A 16 -20.02 8.29 11.21
N GLN A 17 -18.75 8.19 10.92
CA GLN A 17 -18.21 7.75 9.61
C GLN A 17 -17.22 6.61 9.86
N PRO A 18 -17.49 5.40 9.32
CA PRO A 18 -16.61 4.25 9.52
C PRO A 18 -15.14 4.60 9.18
N LEU A 19 -14.25 4.33 10.11
CA LEU A 19 -12.81 4.52 9.95
C LEU A 19 -12.09 3.20 10.25
N ILE A 20 -11.36 2.68 9.29
CA ILE A 20 -10.47 1.54 9.44
C ILE A 20 -9.03 2.04 9.43
N VAL A 21 -8.24 1.64 10.41
CA VAL A 21 -6.80 1.90 10.47
C VAL A 21 -6.05 0.59 10.38
N ALA A 22 -5.40 0.35 9.25
CA ALA A 22 -4.56 -0.82 9.07
C ALA A 22 -3.18 -0.62 9.71
N CYS A 23 -2.67 -1.65 10.40
CA CYS A 23 -1.37 -1.64 11.04
C CYS A 23 -0.70 -3.03 10.97
N LEU A 24 0.60 -3.09 11.28
CA LEU A 24 1.31 -4.35 11.46
C LEU A 24 0.84 -5.06 12.76
N PRO A 25 1.01 -6.37 12.87
CA PRO A 25 0.58 -7.15 14.04
C PRO A 25 1.23 -6.70 15.34
N ASP A 26 2.47 -6.22 15.29
CA ASP A 26 3.26 -5.74 16.44
C ASP A 26 2.99 -4.28 16.82
N ALA A 27 1.95 -3.66 16.27
CA ALA A 27 1.58 -2.28 16.60
C ALA A 27 1.13 -2.17 18.06
N ASP A 28 1.35 -0.98 18.64
CA ASP A 28 1.06 -0.64 20.04
C ASP A 28 -0.40 -0.98 20.40
N GLU A 29 -0.55 -1.95 21.31
CA GLU A 29 -1.85 -2.44 21.77
C GLU A 29 -2.61 -1.36 22.56
N THR A 30 -1.91 -0.59 23.38
CA THR A 30 -2.54 0.46 24.18
C THR A 30 -3.20 1.50 23.28
N LYS A 31 -2.50 1.90 22.22
CA LYS A 31 -3.03 2.85 21.26
C LYS A 31 -4.13 2.24 20.40
N ALA A 32 -4.06 0.96 20.07
CA ALA A 32 -5.11 0.27 19.35
C ALA A 32 -6.43 0.30 20.14
N VAL A 33 -6.40 -0.08 21.41
CA VAL A 33 -7.56 -0.04 22.31
C VAL A 33 -8.14 1.38 22.42
N GLN A 34 -7.29 2.39 22.58
CA GLN A 34 -7.75 3.80 22.64
C GLN A 34 -8.44 4.25 21.34
N LEU A 35 -7.99 3.78 20.18
CA LEU A 35 -8.63 4.06 18.89
C LEU A 35 -9.99 3.36 18.79
N GLU A 36 -10.06 2.10 19.23
CA GLU A 36 -11.30 1.31 19.22
C GLU A 36 -12.37 1.90 20.15
N GLU A 37 -12.01 2.42 21.33
CA GLU A 37 -12.91 3.15 22.22
C GLU A 37 -13.53 4.40 21.55
N LYS A 38 -12.80 4.99 20.59
CA LYS A 38 -13.29 6.13 19.78
C LYS A 38 -14.13 5.71 18.57
N GLY A 39 -14.31 4.41 18.35
CA GLY A 39 -15.07 3.86 17.24
C GLY A 39 -14.26 3.64 15.96
N VAL A 40 -12.94 3.65 16.05
CA VAL A 40 -12.05 3.27 14.94
C VAL A 40 -11.92 1.75 14.93
N GLU A 41 -12.02 1.14 13.77
CA GLU A 41 -11.68 -0.28 13.60
C GLU A 41 -10.17 -0.40 13.33
N VAL A 42 -9.45 -1.15 14.17
CA VAL A 42 -8.01 -1.41 14.00
C VAL A 42 -7.82 -2.75 13.32
N LEU A 43 -7.26 -2.75 12.11
CA LEU A 43 -7.05 -3.92 11.28
C LEU A 43 -5.58 -4.31 11.26
N ARG A 44 -5.24 -5.47 11.82
CA ARG A 44 -3.88 -6.00 11.85
C ARG A 44 -3.60 -6.80 10.59
N ILE A 45 -2.65 -6.32 9.78
CA ILE A 45 -2.29 -6.90 8.48
C ILE A 45 -0.84 -7.36 8.54
N PRO A 46 -0.53 -8.59 8.10
CA PRO A 46 0.85 -9.06 8.00
C PRO A 46 1.75 -8.11 7.22
N GLY A 47 3.00 -8.03 7.64
CA GLY A 47 4.04 -7.25 6.98
C GLY A 47 4.71 -8.01 5.84
N ILE A 48 5.40 -7.26 4.99
CA ILE A 48 6.37 -7.76 4.02
C ILE A 48 7.68 -6.99 4.19
N ALA A 49 8.81 -7.65 4.02
CA ALA A 49 10.11 -7.00 4.11
C ALA A 49 10.31 -6.01 2.96
N VAL A 50 10.83 -4.83 3.27
CA VAL A 50 11.05 -3.76 2.25
C VAL A 50 11.99 -4.22 1.15
N ASN A 51 12.93 -5.12 1.43
CA ASN A 51 13.89 -5.63 0.45
C ASN A 51 13.28 -6.58 -0.60
N ASP A 52 12.07 -7.08 -0.38
CA ASP A 52 11.36 -7.94 -1.34
C ASP A 52 10.84 -7.17 -2.57
N PHE A 53 10.93 -5.83 -2.55
CA PHE A 53 10.52 -4.96 -3.68
C PHE A 53 11.64 -4.68 -4.69
N SER A 54 12.85 -5.22 -4.53
CA SER A 54 14.02 -4.90 -5.37
C SER A 54 14.17 -5.77 -6.62
N GLY A 55 13.12 -6.42 -7.13
CA GLY A 55 13.16 -7.28 -8.33
C GLY A 55 12.36 -6.73 -9.51
N SER A 56 12.73 -7.09 -10.74
CA SER A 56 12.01 -6.75 -11.97
C SER A 56 10.55 -7.20 -11.92
N SER A 57 9.64 -6.41 -12.51
CA SER A 57 8.19 -6.43 -12.32
C SER A 57 7.48 -7.81 -12.46
N SER A 58 8.01 -8.75 -13.23
CA SER A 58 7.44 -10.09 -13.42
C SER A 58 7.83 -11.07 -12.30
N ASP A 59 9.08 -11.05 -11.85
CA ASP A 59 9.59 -11.99 -10.84
C ASP A 59 9.11 -11.66 -9.41
N SER A 60 8.92 -10.38 -9.10
CA SER A 60 8.43 -9.96 -7.77
C SER A 60 6.96 -10.34 -7.55
N VAL A 61 6.11 -10.23 -8.58
CA VAL A 61 4.69 -10.65 -8.51
C VAL A 61 4.57 -12.17 -8.39
N LEU A 62 5.43 -12.94 -9.06
CA LEU A 62 5.46 -14.41 -8.97
C LEU A 62 5.93 -14.86 -7.57
N LYS A 63 7.05 -14.34 -7.08
CA LYS A 63 7.55 -14.63 -5.71
C LYS A 63 6.54 -14.25 -4.63
N TYR A 64 5.79 -13.18 -4.85
CA TYR A 64 4.73 -12.74 -3.95
C TYR A 64 3.55 -13.73 -3.94
N LYS A 65 3.11 -14.22 -5.12
CA LYS A 65 2.06 -15.24 -5.23
C LYS A 65 2.49 -16.56 -4.59
N ASP A 66 3.73 -17.00 -4.79
CA ASP A 66 4.26 -18.25 -4.24
C ASP A 66 4.36 -18.19 -2.71
N ARG A 67 4.72 -17.04 -2.13
CA ARG A 67 4.72 -16.84 -0.67
C ARG A 67 3.31 -16.87 -0.07
N LEU A 68 2.34 -16.21 -0.69
CA LEU A 68 0.94 -16.29 -0.24
C LEU A 68 0.37 -17.72 -0.28
N LEU A 69 0.85 -18.55 -1.20
CA LEU A 69 0.48 -19.98 -1.25
C LEU A 69 1.21 -20.79 -0.18
N ALA A 70 2.45 -20.44 0.15
CA ALA A 70 3.24 -21.13 1.18
C ALA A 70 2.71 -20.85 2.60
N ASP A 71 2.34 -19.61 2.90
CA ASP A 71 1.79 -19.22 4.22
C ASP A 71 0.42 -19.87 4.51
N ASN A 72 -0.33 -20.24 3.47
CA ASN A 72 -1.57 -21.02 3.63
C ASN A 72 -1.36 -22.53 3.87
N LEU A 73 -0.12 -23.04 3.78
CA LEU A 73 0.24 -24.44 3.98
C LEU A 73 1.06 -24.71 5.26
N ALA A 74 1.45 -23.67 5.99
CA ALA A 74 2.36 -23.74 7.15
C ALA A 74 1.64 -23.76 8.52
N ASP A 75 0.46 -24.37 8.63
CA ASP A 75 -0.05 -24.84 9.92
C ASP A 75 0.42 -26.28 10.15
N ASN A 76 1.71 -26.46 10.48
CA ASN A 76 2.19 -27.61 11.25
C ASN A 76 3.69 -27.52 11.58
N ASN A 77 3.95 -27.34 12.87
CA ASN A 77 5.14 -27.74 13.66
C ASN A 77 6.44 -28.08 12.91
N ILE A 78 7.45 -27.23 13.05
CA ILE A 78 8.85 -27.68 13.27
C ILE A 78 9.57 -26.63 14.12
N SER A 79 9.84 -26.98 15.37
CA SER A 79 10.84 -26.34 16.23
C SER A 79 12.24 -26.54 15.62
N ARG A 80 12.89 -25.45 15.25
CA ARG A 80 14.33 -25.42 14.99
C ARG A 80 14.98 -24.56 16.05
N GLU A 81 15.85 -25.19 16.85
CA GLU A 81 16.84 -24.51 17.66
C GLU A 81 17.75 -23.71 16.72
N VAL A 82 17.80 -22.40 16.91
CA VAL A 82 18.67 -21.48 16.15
C VAL A 82 19.71 -20.92 17.13
N ASP A 83 20.96 -21.07 16.77
CA ASP A 83 22.14 -20.53 17.43
C ASP A 83 22.01 -19.00 17.64
N SER A 84 22.35 -18.55 18.86
CA SER A 84 21.99 -17.24 19.42
C SER A 84 22.97 -16.09 19.14
N ASP A 85 23.74 -16.10 18.05
CA ASP A 85 24.80 -15.09 17.82
C ASP A 85 24.71 -14.30 16.49
N ILE A 86 23.56 -14.31 15.80
CA ILE A 86 23.32 -13.39 14.69
C ILE A 86 22.41 -12.28 15.19
N ILE A 87 22.94 -11.07 15.37
CA ILE A 87 22.16 -9.85 15.53
C ILE A 87 21.39 -9.67 14.20
N GLU A 88 20.17 -10.22 14.12
CA GLU A 88 19.27 -9.96 13.02
C GLU A 88 18.95 -8.45 13.03
N GLU A 89 19.52 -7.70 12.10
CA GLU A 89 18.97 -6.39 11.73
C GLU A 89 17.50 -6.62 11.38
N LYS A 90 16.61 -6.20 12.28
CA LYS A 90 15.17 -6.32 12.11
C LYS A 90 14.79 -5.62 10.81
N GLN A 91 14.60 -6.38 9.74
CA GLN A 91 14.24 -5.83 8.43
C GLN A 91 12.97 -4.99 8.59
N LYS A 92 13.01 -3.80 8.02
CA LYS A 92 11.86 -2.88 8.08
C LYS A 92 10.70 -3.51 7.31
N GLU A 93 9.62 -3.82 8.03
CA GLU A 93 8.40 -4.35 7.45
C GLU A 93 7.42 -3.22 7.12
N VAL A 94 6.66 -3.43 6.06
CA VAL A 94 5.52 -2.60 5.65
C VAL A 94 4.28 -3.48 5.48
N ILE A 95 3.10 -2.90 5.63
CA ILE A 95 1.82 -3.62 5.48
C ILE A 95 1.74 -4.22 4.08
N SER A 96 1.35 -5.50 4.00
CA SER A 96 1.04 -6.16 2.73
C SER A 96 -0.24 -5.60 2.13
N LEU A 97 -0.12 -4.77 1.10
CA LEU A 97 -1.29 -4.18 0.42
C LEU A 97 -2.20 -5.25 -0.21
N PRO A 98 -1.72 -6.31 -0.88
CA PRO A 98 -2.60 -7.36 -1.39
C PRO A 98 -3.38 -8.11 -0.32
N VAL A 99 -2.79 -8.37 0.86
CA VAL A 99 -3.52 -8.97 1.98
C VAL A 99 -4.58 -8.00 2.49
N LEU A 100 -4.25 -6.70 2.62
CA LEU A 100 -5.22 -5.66 2.97
C LEU A 100 -6.37 -5.62 1.96
N MET A 101 -6.10 -5.65 0.64
CA MET A 101 -7.14 -5.66 -0.40
C MET A 101 -8.05 -6.88 -0.29
N LYS A 102 -7.48 -8.07 -0.02
CA LYS A 102 -8.25 -9.29 0.18
C LYS A 102 -9.18 -9.18 1.41
N GLU A 103 -8.67 -8.65 2.50
CA GLU A 103 -9.44 -8.44 3.73
C GLU A 103 -10.59 -7.43 3.50
N LEU A 104 -10.32 -6.30 2.84
CA LEU A 104 -11.35 -5.31 2.52
C LEU A 104 -12.40 -5.88 1.55
N GLY A 105 -11.98 -6.68 0.56
CA GLY A 105 -12.88 -7.38 -0.36
C GLY A 105 -13.81 -8.40 0.36
N SER A 106 -13.30 -9.12 1.38
CA SER A 106 -14.13 -10.02 2.20
C SER A 106 -15.24 -9.29 2.94
N ARG A 107 -15.06 -8.00 3.20
CA ARG A 107 -16.03 -7.08 3.82
C ARG A 107 -16.95 -6.41 2.80
N LYS A 108 -16.94 -6.85 1.54
CA LYS A 108 -17.75 -6.32 0.42
C LYS A 108 -17.41 -4.86 0.07
N ILE A 109 -16.15 -4.47 0.26
CA ILE A 109 -15.61 -3.21 -0.25
C ILE A 109 -15.12 -3.48 -1.66
N ASP A 110 -15.89 -3.09 -2.66
CA ASP A 110 -15.68 -3.46 -4.07
C ASP A 110 -14.72 -2.50 -4.79
N GLY A 111 -14.47 -1.32 -4.24
CA GLY A 111 -13.57 -0.32 -4.83
C GLY A 111 -12.90 0.55 -3.78
N ILE A 112 -11.67 0.96 -4.07
CA ILE A 112 -10.88 1.81 -3.19
C ILE A 112 -10.30 2.94 -4.03
N LEU A 113 -10.53 4.17 -3.60
CA LEU A 113 -9.83 5.33 -4.12
C LEU A 113 -8.57 5.56 -3.26
N LEU A 114 -7.40 5.42 -3.90
CA LEU A 114 -6.12 5.66 -3.26
C LEU A 114 -5.71 7.13 -3.44
N GLU A 115 -5.74 7.89 -2.34
CA GLU A 115 -5.31 9.28 -2.26
C GLU A 115 -4.11 9.41 -1.31
N GLY A 116 -3.09 8.58 -1.55
CA GLY A 116 -1.90 8.50 -0.71
C GLY A 116 -0.76 9.40 -1.16
N GLY A 117 0.34 9.41 -0.41
CA GLY A 117 1.61 10.00 -0.84
C GLY A 117 2.35 9.12 -1.83
N GLY A 118 3.39 9.67 -2.47
CA GLY A 118 4.12 9.02 -3.54
C GLY A 118 4.68 7.63 -3.20
N GLN A 119 5.11 7.39 -1.95
CA GLN A 119 5.58 6.08 -1.49
C GLN A 119 4.46 5.03 -1.45
N LEU A 120 3.26 5.40 -1.01
CA LEU A 120 2.12 4.48 -1.02
C LEU A 120 1.65 4.19 -2.45
N ASN A 121 1.69 5.19 -3.32
CA ASN A 121 1.37 5.02 -4.74
C ASN A 121 2.35 4.06 -5.42
N GLU A 122 3.66 4.18 -5.16
CA GLU A 122 4.67 3.24 -5.65
C GLU A 122 4.38 1.82 -5.14
N SER A 123 4.18 1.66 -3.83
CA SER A 123 3.89 0.35 -3.25
C SER A 123 2.64 -0.32 -3.86
N ALA A 124 1.61 0.46 -4.17
CA ALA A 124 0.40 -0.04 -4.82
C ALA A 124 0.66 -0.45 -6.29
N LEU A 125 1.48 0.31 -7.02
CA LEU A 125 1.89 -0.03 -8.38
C LEU A 125 2.73 -1.31 -8.41
N GLN A 126 3.71 -1.44 -7.51
CA GLN A 126 4.54 -2.63 -7.35
C GLN A 126 3.70 -3.86 -6.96
N ALA A 127 2.75 -3.70 -6.06
CA ALA A 127 1.82 -4.75 -5.67
C ALA A 127 0.84 -5.15 -6.79
N GLY A 128 0.81 -4.44 -7.91
CA GLY A 128 -0.03 -4.73 -9.07
C GLY A 128 -1.53 -4.53 -8.83
N ILE A 129 -1.93 -3.81 -7.78
CA ILE A 129 -3.34 -3.64 -7.40
C ILE A 129 -4.01 -2.41 -8.02
N VAL A 130 -3.24 -1.53 -8.69
CA VAL A 130 -3.75 -0.33 -9.35
C VAL A 130 -4.39 -0.71 -10.68
N GLN A 131 -5.70 -0.49 -10.83
CA GLN A 131 -6.43 -0.71 -12.07
C GLN A 131 -6.62 0.57 -12.88
N ARG A 132 -6.84 1.71 -12.21
CA ARG A 132 -7.03 3.02 -12.85
C ARG A 132 -6.17 4.09 -12.21
N VAL A 133 -5.77 5.06 -13.01
CA VAL A 133 -5.07 6.25 -12.56
C VAL A 133 -5.82 7.49 -13.06
N TYR A 134 -6.13 8.39 -12.12
CA TYR A 134 -6.70 9.68 -12.38
C TYR A 134 -5.62 10.74 -12.14
N CYS A 135 -5.12 11.36 -13.20
CA CYS A 135 -4.03 12.33 -13.14
C CYS A 135 -4.56 13.74 -13.44
N TYR A 136 -4.63 14.57 -12.41
CA TYR A 136 -4.99 15.98 -12.56
C TYR A 136 -3.74 16.81 -12.81
N ILE A 137 -3.77 17.61 -13.87
CA ILE A 137 -2.69 18.51 -14.27
C ILE A 137 -3.21 19.94 -14.21
N ALA A 138 -2.71 20.71 -13.27
CA ALA A 138 -2.97 22.14 -13.16
C ALA A 138 -1.90 22.95 -13.93
N PRO A 139 -2.20 24.13 -14.49
CA PRO A 139 -1.24 25.00 -15.17
C PRO A 139 -0.34 25.74 -14.16
N LYS A 140 0.34 25.00 -13.29
CA LYS A 140 1.20 25.52 -12.22
C LYS A 140 2.50 24.73 -12.16
N ILE A 141 3.61 25.44 -12.02
CA ILE A 141 4.95 24.84 -11.91
C ILE A 141 5.54 25.24 -10.56
N PHE A 142 5.80 24.25 -9.70
CA PHE A 142 6.44 24.50 -8.40
C PHE A 142 7.97 24.45 -8.51
N GLY A 143 8.51 23.51 -9.29
CA GLY A 143 9.95 23.28 -9.41
C GLY A 143 10.60 22.80 -8.11
N GLY A 144 11.93 22.71 -8.14
CA GLY A 144 12.76 22.32 -6.97
C GLY A 144 13.09 20.84 -6.90
N ALA A 145 14.34 20.53 -6.53
CA ALA A 145 14.84 19.15 -6.44
C ALA A 145 14.15 18.30 -5.34
N GLN A 146 13.53 18.96 -4.35
CA GLN A 146 12.80 18.32 -3.26
C GLN A 146 11.28 18.39 -3.45
N ALA A 147 10.82 18.81 -4.63
CA ALA A 147 9.39 18.85 -4.91
C ALA A 147 8.79 17.43 -4.84
N LYS A 148 7.62 17.33 -4.19
CA LYS A 148 6.89 16.06 -4.10
C LYS A 148 6.41 15.61 -5.48
N THR A 149 6.57 14.32 -5.77
CA THR A 149 6.10 13.70 -7.00
C THR A 149 4.91 12.78 -6.72
N PRO A 150 4.04 12.52 -7.70
CA PRO A 150 2.90 11.61 -7.53
C PRO A 150 3.32 10.19 -7.17
N VAL A 151 4.49 9.73 -7.64
CA VAL A 151 5.07 8.42 -7.35
C VAL A 151 6.51 8.65 -6.90
N GLU A 152 6.83 8.18 -5.70
CA GLU A 152 8.16 8.28 -5.07
C GLU A 152 8.75 6.86 -4.93
N GLY A 153 9.64 6.66 -3.96
CA GLY A 153 10.26 5.38 -3.62
C GLY A 153 11.54 5.11 -4.41
N GLN A 154 11.83 3.86 -4.71
CA GLN A 154 13.07 3.47 -5.42
C GLN A 154 12.96 3.66 -6.93
N GLY A 155 11.73 3.69 -7.46
CA GLY A 155 11.47 3.75 -8.89
C GLY A 155 11.94 2.50 -9.64
N LEU A 156 11.99 2.60 -10.97
CA LEU A 156 12.41 1.52 -11.85
C LEU A 156 13.68 1.94 -12.62
N ALA A 157 14.64 1.03 -12.72
CA ALA A 157 15.97 1.32 -13.33
C ALA A 157 15.88 1.52 -14.85
N LYS A 158 14.91 0.90 -15.53
CA LYS A 158 14.78 0.94 -16.99
C LYS A 158 13.38 1.37 -17.39
N ALA A 159 13.28 2.19 -18.42
CA ALA A 159 11.99 2.59 -18.98
C ALA A 159 11.16 1.42 -19.50
N ALA A 160 11.82 0.33 -19.94
CA ALA A 160 11.12 -0.89 -20.39
C ALA A 160 10.40 -1.63 -19.26
N ASP A 161 10.79 -1.42 -18.01
CA ASP A 161 10.17 -2.04 -16.84
C ASP A 161 9.02 -1.20 -16.29
N ALA A 162 8.72 -0.03 -16.91
CA ALA A 162 7.68 0.88 -16.43
C ALA A 162 6.29 0.22 -16.43
N TRP A 163 5.45 0.64 -15.46
CA TRP A 163 4.05 0.24 -15.45
C TRP A 163 3.30 0.89 -16.61
N HIS A 164 2.67 0.08 -17.46
CA HIS A 164 1.99 0.54 -18.66
C HIS A 164 0.49 0.71 -18.43
N PHE A 165 -0.02 1.85 -18.88
CA PHE A 165 -1.43 2.20 -18.82
C PHE A 165 -1.91 2.72 -20.19
N THR A 166 -3.15 2.40 -20.53
CA THR A 166 -3.83 2.93 -21.71
C THR A 166 -4.68 4.12 -21.31
N ARG A 167 -4.53 5.25 -21.98
CA ARG A 167 -5.40 6.40 -21.76
C ARG A 167 -6.82 6.10 -22.28
N ILE A 168 -7.81 6.22 -21.40
CA ILE A 168 -9.22 5.95 -21.68
C ILE A 168 -10.08 7.22 -21.69
N GLY A 169 -9.60 8.32 -21.12
CA GLY A 169 -10.36 9.57 -21.06
C GLY A 169 -9.47 10.81 -20.88
N THR A 170 -10.05 11.95 -21.25
CA THR A 170 -9.52 13.29 -20.98
C THR A 170 -10.70 14.22 -20.72
N GLN A 171 -10.66 14.98 -19.63
CA GLN A 171 -11.70 15.93 -19.24
C GLN A 171 -11.05 17.26 -18.83
N GLU A 172 -11.75 18.37 -19.08
CA GLU A 172 -11.33 19.70 -18.67
C GLU A 172 -12.16 20.16 -17.47
N PHE A 173 -11.49 20.68 -16.46
CA PHE A 173 -12.09 21.28 -15.27
C PHE A 173 -11.56 22.72 -15.10
N GLY A 174 -12.20 23.64 -15.78
CA GLY A 174 -11.72 25.02 -15.85
C GLY A 174 -10.36 25.09 -16.58
N GLN A 175 -9.29 25.35 -15.84
CA GLN A 175 -7.90 25.35 -16.38
C GLN A 175 -7.17 24.02 -16.13
N ASP A 176 -7.72 23.13 -15.34
CA ASP A 176 -7.12 21.84 -15.01
C ASP A 176 -7.56 20.77 -16.02
N ILE A 177 -6.69 19.81 -16.28
CA ILE A 177 -6.97 18.66 -17.15
C ILE A 177 -6.91 17.39 -16.29
N LEU A 178 -7.94 16.56 -16.40
CA LEU A 178 -7.94 15.19 -15.93
C LEU A 178 -7.58 14.23 -17.05
N LEU A 179 -6.55 13.44 -16.87
CA LEU A 179 -6.21 12.29 -17.70
C LEU A 179 -6.59 11.01 -16.97
N GLU A 180 -7.39 10.18 -17.61
CA GLU A 180 -7.81 8.88 -17.10
C GLU A 180 -7.09 7.76 -17.82
N TYR A 181 -6.52 6.84 -17.03
CA TYR A 181 -5.80 5.70 -17.54
C TYR A 181 -6.32 4.40 -16.93
N GLU A 182 -6.30 3.32 -17.69
CA GLU A 182 -6.56 1.96 -17.25
C GLU A 182 -5.32 1.10 -17.45
N ARG A 183 -5.06 0.19 -16.51
CA ARG A 183 -3.91 -0.71 -16.61
C ARG A 183 -4.00 -1.53 -17.89
N THR A 184 -2.95 -1.50 -18.68
CA THR A 184 -2.84 -2.34 -19.87
C THR A 184 -2.82 -3.81 -19.45
N LYS A 185 -3.78 -4.60 -19.93
CA LYS A 185 -3.75 -6.05 -19.75
C LYS A 185 -2.61 -6.59 -20.61
N GLU A 186 -1.63 -7.21 -20.01
CA GLU A 186 -0.64 -7.99 -20.74
C GLU A 186 -1.41 -9.16 -21.40
N ASN A 187 -1.28 -9.29 -22.73
CA ASN A 187 -1.81 -10.42 -23.49
C ASN A 187 -1.01 -11.69 -23.23
#